data_08e28f7486d2deda6e595961c8792f28
#
_entry.id   08e28f7486d2deda6e595961c8792f28
#
_cell.length_a   1.000
_cell.length_b   1.000
_cell.length_c   1.000
_cell.angle_alpha   90.00
_cell.angle_beta   90.00
_cell.angle_gamma   90.00
#
_symmetry.space_group_name_H-M   'P 1'
#
loop_
_entity.id
_entity.type
_entity.pdbx_description
1 polymer ?
#
loop_
_entity_poly.entity_id
_entity_poly.type
_entity_poly.pdbx_seq_one_letter_code
_entity_poly.pdbx_strand_id
1 'polypeptide(L)'
;KLRNFVQNISSKNNFKHIVNIGIGGSDLGPLMVNKALKSFYKVPDILYVSNIDPTKISEIFIKCNPKETLFIVTSKSFSTLETLENAKIVAEWLSKHKVALNDSMVAVTSLRKKALDWGFNDSNIFEISENVGGRYSLWSSVGMSIFIGLGEDNYKKFLLGARTMDEHFINEEVENNIPIILALLRIWNRNFLNRNNHCIVPYTDNLSKLPAWAQQLEMESNGKSVDINGATLKMPASPIIWGEVGTNAQHSFFQFLHQGLEVSPIDILVPRKPLSLIYFKGSEKNHEYLLINAIAQAEALATGSVDLINQNKNFLGGRPSTIISWEENTPFSIGMLIALYENITIASGFLWNINSFDQWGVELGKTIANKISNDKNDKDLTPAAKNFLNQR
;
A
#
# COMPACT_ATOMS: atom_id res chain seq x y z
N LYS A 1 -11.18 -11.92 19.76
CA LYS A 1 -10.63 -10.78 20.53
C LYS A 1 -10.82 -9.49 19.75
N LEU A 2 -10.26 -9.34 18.52
CA LEU A 2 -10.35 -8.14 17.68
C LEU A 2 -11.80 -7.71 17.43
N ARG A 3 -12.68 -8.62 17.00
CA ARG A 3 -14.10 -8.34 16.75
C ARG A 3 -14.80 -7.73 17.96
N ASN A 4 -14.64 -8.34 19.13
CA ASN A 4 -15.26 -7.82 20.37
C ASN A 4 -14.72 -6.44 20.77
N PHE A 5 -13.42 -6.22 20.54
CA PHE A 5 -12.80 -4.92 20.78
C PHE A 5 -13.38 -3.84 19.87
N VAL A 6 -13.48 -4.09 18.56
CA VAL A 6 -14.05 -3.15 17.59
C VAL A 6 -15.53 -2.87 17.88
N GLN A 7 -16.31 -3.90 18.22
CA GLN A 7 -17.72 -3.73 18.63
C GLN A 7 -17.85 -2.86 19.88
N ASN A 8 -16.98 -3.04 20.89
CA ASN A 8 -16.97 -2.21 22.09
C ASN A 8 -16.63 -0.74 21.79
N ILE A 9 -15.67 -0.48 20.90
CA ILE A 9 -15.33 0.89 20.48
C ILE A 9 -16.53 1.52 19.78
N SER A 10 -17.12 0.82 18.83
CA SER A 10 -18.25 1.31 18.05
C SER A 10 -19.51 1.57 18.92
N SER A 11 -19.76 0.74 19.94
CA SER A 11 -20.91 0.90 20.83
C SER A 11 -20.75 2.04 21.82
N LYS A 12 -19.54 2.24 22.34
CA LYS A 12 -19.25 3.30 23.32
C LYS A 12 -19.08 4.67 22.68
N ASN A 13 -18.72 4.72 21.40
CA ASN A 13 -18.46 5.94 20.59
C ASN A 13 -17.54 6.96 21.31
N ASN A 14 -16.55 6.44 22.05
CA ASN A 14 -15.69 7.25 22.93
C ASN A 14 -14.55 7.93 22.16
N PHE A 15 -14.19 7.43 20.95
CA PHE A 15 -13.09 7.94 20.17
C PHE A 15 -13.58 8.70 18.93
N LYS A 16 -13.13 9.95 18.78
CA LYS A 16 -13.36 10.76 17.59
C LYS A 16 -12.26 10.57 16.54
N HIS A 17 -11.08 10.15 16.99
CA HIS A 17 -9.93 9.92 16.13
C HIS A 17 -9.31 8.55 16.40
N ILE A 18 -8.90 7.89 15.35
CA ILE A 18 -8.06 6.69 15.39
C ILE A 18 -6.74 7.04 14.71
N VAL A 19 -5.63 6.80 15.36
CA VAL A 19 -4.28 7.06 14.80
C VAL A 19 -3.55 5.75 14.70
N ASN A 20 -3.25 5.33 13.46
CA ASN A 20 -2.40 4.16 13.20
C ASN A 20 -0.94 4.60 13.15
N ILE A 21 -0.11 4.04 14.03
CA ILE A 21 1.34 4.27 14.08
C ILE A 21 2.01 3.01 13.56
N GLY A 22 2.60 3.07 12.37
CA GLY A 22 3.22 1.93 11.71
C GLY A 22 3.87 2.35 10.42
N ILE A 23 4.82 1.59 9.91
CA ILE A 23 5.56 1.90 8.67
C ILE A 23 5.55 0.70 7.72
N GLY A 24 5.76 0.91 6.42
CA GLY A 24 5.77 -0.13 5.41
C GLY A 24 4.43 -0.86 5.34
N GLY A 25 4.41 -2.20 5.46
CA GLY A 25 3.18 -2.99 5.41
C GLY A 25 2.18 -2.70 6.53
N SER A 26 2.63 -2.11 7.64
CA SER A 26 1.78 -1.66 8.74
C SER A 26 1.09 -0.30 8.47
N ASP A 27 1.46 0.39 7.39
CA ASP A 27 0.94 1.71 6.99
C ASP A 27 0.29 1.66 5.60
N LEU A 28 1.05 1.27 4.56
CA LEU A 28 0.66 1.46 3.15
C LEU A 28 -0.66 0.78 2.78
N GLY A 29 -0.86 -0.47 3.18
CA GLY A 29 -2.11 -1.19 2.93
C GLY A 29 -3.29 -0.57 3.66
N PRO A 30 -3.24 -0.40 4.99
CA PRO A 30 -4.28 0.27 5.75
C PRO A 30 -4.60 1.69 5.26
N LEU A 31 -3.60 2.51 4.95
CA LEU A 31 -3.77 3.86 4.43
C LEU A 31 -4.47 3.86 3.05
N MET A 32 -4.06 2.95 2.16
CA MET A 32 -4.66 2.81 0.84
C MET A 32 -6.14 2.43 0.93
N VAL A 33 -6.49 1.43 1.74
CA VAL A 33 -7.89 1.01 1.95
C VAL A 33 -8.70 2.11 2.64
N ASN A 34 -8.12 2.80 3.62
CA ASN A 34 -8.75 3.94 4.26
C ASN A 34 -9.13 5.01 3.23
N LYS A 35 -8.22 5.35 2.33
CA LYS A 35 -8.48 6.32 1.25
C LYS A 35 -9.55 5.79 0.29
N ALA A 36 -9.45 4.52 -0.11
CA ALA A 36 -10.36 3.89 -1.07
C ALA A 36 -11.81 3.82 -0.57
N LEU A 37 -12.00 3.55 0.73
CA LEU A 37 -13.30 3.24 1.33
C LEU A 37 -13.79 4.26 2.35
N LYS A 38 -13.16 5.45 2.41
CA LYS A 38 -13.51 6.48 3.40
C LYS A 38 -14.99 6.83 3.41
N SER A 39 -15.66 6.82 2.25
CA SER A 39 -17.09 7.12 2.12
C SER A 39 -18.01 6.11 2.82
N PHE A 40 -17.52 4.92 3.12
CA PHE A 40 -18.24 3.89 3.87
C PHE A 40 -18.04 3.99 5.39
N TYR A 41 -17.17 4.87 5.85
CA TYR A 41 -16.88 4.99 7.27
C TYR A 41 -18.01 5.69 8.01
N LYS A 42 -18.46 5.08 9.11
CA LYS A 42 -19.53 5.59 9.95
C LYS A 42 -19.01 6.32 11.22
N VAL A 43 -17.74 6.25 11.44
CA VAL A 43 -17.06 6.66 12.66
C VAL A 43 -15.70 7.28 12.35
N PRO A 44 -14.96 7.59 13.40
CA PRO A 44 -13.96 8.62 13.54
C PRO A 44 -13.02 8.78 12.36
N ASP A 45 -12.41 9.94 12.27
CA ASP A 45 -11.35 10.21 11.31
C ASP A 45 -10.15 9.31 11.62
N ILE A 46 -9.71 8.54 10.63
CA ILE A 46 -8.56 7.64 10.78
C ILE A 46 -7.33 8.32 10.18
N LEU A 47 -6.32 8.50 11.00
CA LEU A 47 -5.08 9.18 10.71
C LEU A 47 -3.92 8.19 10.74
N TYR A 48 -2.83 8.51 10.03
CA TYR A 48 -1.67 7.63 9.92
C TYR A 48 -0.39 8.38 10.22
N VAL A 49 0.50 7.75 10.99
CA VAL A 49 1.85 8.22 11.31
C VAL A 49 2.82 7.10 10.98
N SER A 50 3.62 7.30 9.94
CA SER A 50 4.58 6.29 9.48
C SER A 50 6.03 6.74 9.58
N ASN A 51 6.32 8.00 9.25
CA ASN A 51 7.68 8.52 9.26
C ASN A 51 8.11 8.92 10.68
N ILE A 52 9.42 8.86 10.93
CA ILE A 52 10.04 9.38 12.16
C ILE A 52 10.13 10.92 12.16
N ASP A 53 9.86 11.57 11.02
CA ASP A 53 9.76 13.03 10.94
C ASP A 53 8.69 13.53 11.92
N PRO A 54 9.04 14.47 12.83
CA PRO A 54 8.13 14.89 13.89
C PRO A 54 6.96 15.74 13.40
N THR A 55 6.97 16.19 12.15
CA THR A 55 5.92 17.06 11.59
C THR A 55 4.55 16.42 11.71
N LYS A 56 4.43 15.15 11.26
CA LYS A 56 3.14 14.46 11.22
C LYS A 56 2.55 14.22 12.60
N ILE A 57 3.38 13.81 13.56
CA ILE A 57 2.90 13.58 14.93
C ILE A 57 2.53 14.89 15.62
N SER A 58 3.22 15.98 15.30
CA SER A 58 2.88 17.32 15.80
C SER A 58 1.50 17.80 15.29
N GLU A 59 1.20 17.56 14.00
CA GLU A 59 -0.14 17.83 13.45
C GLU A 59 -1.24 17.05 14.19
N ILE A 60 -0.97 15.78 14.52
CA ILE A 60 -1.90 14.95 15.31
C ILE A 60 -2.18 15.56 16.66
N PHE A 61 -1.16 16.03 17.39
CA PHE A 61 -1.33 16.64 18.72
C PHE A 61 -2.10 17.96 18.67
N ILE A 62 -1.99 18.71 17.59
CA ILE A 62 -2.78 19.93 17.39
C ILE A 62 -4.24 19.59 17.09
N LYS A 63 -4.49 18.55 16.30
CA LYS A 63 -5.82 18.18 15.81
C LYS A 63 -6.63 17.39 16.84
N CYS A 64 -5.99 16.52 17.61
CA CYS A 64 -6.64 15.46 18.38
C CYS A 64 -6.73 15.79 19.87
N ASN A 65 -7.83 15.37 20.50
CA ASN A 65 -7.98 15.37 21.96
C ASN A 65 -7.47 14.03 22.52
N PRO A 66 -6.52 14.01 23.47
CA PRO A 66 -5.95 12.79 24.03
C PRO A 66 -6.99 11.83 24.64
N LYS A 67 -8.08 12.35 25.19
CA LYS A 67 -9.15 11.54 25.79
C LYS A 67 -10.12 10.93 24.77
N GLU A 68 -10.09 11.42 23.53
CA GLU A 68 -11.00 11.02 22.46
C GLU A 68 -10.25 10.40 21.27
N THR A 69 -9.00 9.98 21.50
CA THR A 69 -8.12 9.42 20.44
C THR A 69 -7.62 8.05 20.85
N LEU A 70 -7.80 7.07 19.96
CA LEU A 70 -7.19 5.73 20.06
C LEU A 70 -5.97 5.65 19.17
N PHE A 71 -4.83 5.23 19.72
CA PHE A 71 -3.60 4.98 18.98
C PHE A 71 -3.39 3.47 18.82
N ILE A 72 -3.17 3.03 17.58
CA ILE A 72 -2.87 1.64 17.21
C ILE A 72 -1.40 1.57 16.85
N VAL A 73 -0.58 0.97 17.72
CA VAL A 73 0.85 0.80 17.50
C VAL A 73 1.08 -0.52 16.77
N THR A 74 1.37 -0.45 15.48
CA THR A 74 1.47 -1.62 14.60
C THR A 74 2.92 -1.89 14.20
N SER A 75 3.52 -2.92 14.82
CA SER A 75 4.86 -3.39 14.48
C SER A 75 4.97 -4.89 14.69
N LYS A 76 5.17 -5.66 13.62
CA LYS A 76 5.28 -7.13 13.70
C LYS A 76 6.35 -7.56 14.69
N SER A 77 7.57 -7.03 14.58
CA SER A 77 8.72 -7.35 15.45
C SER A 77 8.74 -6.58 16.78
N PHE A 78 7.84 -5.62 16.95
CA PHE A 78 7.82 -4.69 18.07
C PHE A 78 9.22 -4.13 18.43
N SER A 79 9.96 -3.77 17.37
CA SER A 79 11.34 -3.24 17.44
C SER A 79 11.65 -2.24 16.32
N THR A 80 10.63 -1.89 15.50
CA THR A 80 10.80 -0.92 14.42
C THR A 80 11.00 0.46 15.02
N LEU A 81 12.17 1.07 14.77
CA LEU A 81 12.60 2.32 15.39
C LEU A 81 11.55 3.43 15.23
N GLU A 82 11.14 3.71 14.02
CA GLU A 82 10.20 4.79 13.67
C GLU A 82 8.88 4.63 14.41
N THR A 83 8.36 3.41 14.45
CA THR A 83 7.09 3.10 15.12
C THR A 83 7.20 3.28 16.63
N LEU A 84 8.28 2.76 17.25
CA LEU A 84 8.41 2.81 18.70
C LEU A 84 8.77 4.21 19.20
N GLU A 85 9.58 4.99 18.48
CA GLU A 85 9.85 6.38 18.85
C GLU A 85 8.59 7.24 18.78
N ASN A 86 7.79 7.11 17.69
CA ASN A 86 6.50 7.78 17.61
C ASN A 86 5.55 7.33 18.73
N ALA A 87 5.52 6.04 19.07
CA ALA A 87 4.70 5.52 20.17
C ALA A 87 5.12 6.07 21.53
N LYS A 88 6.43 6.23 21.80
CA LYS A 88 6.94 6.86 23.03
C LYS A 88 6.47 8.31 23.16
N ILE A 89 6.62 9.09 22.08
CA ILE A 89 6.17 10.49 22.05
C ILE A 89 4.66 10.58 22.37
N VAL A 90 3.85 9.67 21.81
CA VAL A 90 2.41 9.59 22.11
C VAL A 90 2.16 9.22 23.57
N ALA A 91 2.85 8.22 24.12
CA ALA A 91 2.70 7.81 25.52
C ALA A 91 3.03 8.96 26.50
N GLU A 92 4.08 9.73 26.21
CA GLU A 92 4.44 10.92 26.97
C GLU A 92 3.36 12.02 26.88
N TRP A 93 2.83 12.23 25.65
CA TRP A 93 1.75 13.20 25.44
C TRP A 93 0.47 12.82 26.20
N LEU A 94 0.06 11.55 26.18
CA LEU A 94 -1.07 11.04 26.95
C LEU A 94 -0.84 11.23 28.46
N SER A 95 0.34 10.88 28.96
CA SER A 95 0.72 11.03 30.37
C SER A 95 0.62 12.49 30.85
N LYS A 96 1.13 13.45 30.06
CA LYS A 96 1.00 14.90 30.35
C LYS A 96 -0.44 15.35 30.46
N HIS A 97 -1.36 14.69 29.75
CA HIS A 97 -2.82 14.98 29.80
C HIS A 97 -3.59 14.08 30.78
N LYS A 98 -2.89 13.32 31.64
CA LYS A 98 -3.46 12.40 32.64
C LYS A 98 -4.36 11.32 32.03
N VAL A 99 -4.00 10.83 30.83
CA VAL A 99 -4.65 9.69 30.19
C VAL A 99 -3.74 8.47 30.36
N ALA A 100 -4.29 7.38 30.88
CA ALA A 100 -3.53 6.15 31.02
C ALA A 100 -3.26 5.51 29.64
N LEU A 101 -2.05 4.95 29.45
CA LEU A 101 -1.63 4.33 28.20
C LEU A 101 -2.68 3.34 27.67
N ASN A 102 -3.11 2.42 28.52
CA ASN A 102 -4.01 1.35 28.13
C ASN A 102 -5.48 1.77 27.92
N ASP A 103 -5.82 3.03 28.22
CA ASP A 103 -7.13 3.58 27.90
C ASP A 103 -7.21 4.10 26.45
N SER A 104 -6.06 4.50 25.87
CA SER A 104 -5.98 5.16 24.57
C SER A 104 -4.96 4.55 23.61
N MET A 105 -4.24 3.48 23.99
CA MET A 105 -3.29 2.81 23.11
C MET A 105 -3.52 1.29 23.08
N VAL A 106 -3.33 0.71 21.90
CA VAL A 106 -3.30 -0.75 21.65
C VAL A 106 -2.10 -1.12 20.80
N ALA A 107 -1.60 -2.34 20.97
CA ALA A 107 -0.49 -2.89 20.20
C ALA A 107 -0.96 -3.97 19.22
N VAL A 108 -0.41 -3.96 18.01
CA VAL A 108 -0.59 -5.00 16.99
C VAL A 108 0.78 -5.57 16.66
N THR A 109 1.06 -6.82 17.06
CA THR A 109 2.41 -7.42 16.96
C THR A 109 2.38 -8.94 16.96
N SER A 110 3.46 -9.59 16.46
CA SER A 110 3.69 -11.03 16.67
C SER A 110 4.46 -11.33 17.97
N LEU A 111 5.11 -10.31 18.55
CA LEU A 111 5.94 -10.45 19.74
C LEU A 111 5.26 -9.89 20.98
N ARG A 112 4.23 -10.61 21.45
CA ARG A 112 3.42 -10.25 22.61
C ARG A 112 4.23 -9.87 23.85
N LYS A 113 5.29 -10.63 24.15
CA LYS A 113 6.15 -10.34 25.32
C LYS A 113 6.75 -8.94 25.26
N LYS A 114 7.26 -8.52 24.11
CA LYS A 114 7.82 -7.16 23.97
C LYS A 114 6.79 -6.06 24.19
N ALA A 115 5.56 -6.27 23.75
CA ALA A 115 4.49 -5.30 24.00
C ALA A 115 4.09 -5.25 25.48
N LEU A 116 4.07 -6.38 26.19
CA LEU A 116 3.88 -6.43 27.65
C LEU A 116 5.02 -5.70 28.38
N ASP A 117 6.28 -5.98 28.02
CA ASP A 117 7.47 -5.34 28.59
C ASP A 117 7.48 -3.82 28.33
N TRP A 118 6.85 -3.37 27.22
CA TRP A 118 6.70 -1.95 26.88
C TRP A 118 5.62 -1.24 27.69
N GLY A 119 4.69 -1.97 28.35
CA GLY A 119 3.65 -1.44 29.24
C GLY A 119 2.21 -1.64 28.76
N PHE A 120 1.98 -2.36 27.67
CA PHE A 120 0.61 -2.71 27.27
C PHE A 120 0.02 -3.82 28.13
N ASN A 121 -1.25 -3.69 28.49
CA ASN A 121 -2.00 -4.78 29.08
C ASN A 121 -2.29 -5.86 28.03
N ASP A 122 -2.40 -7.10 28.48
CA ASP A 122 -2.70 -8.22 27.60
C ASP A 122 -3.99 -8.05 26.78
N SER A 123 -5.01 -7.46 27.36
CA SER A 123 -6.27 -7.14 26.68
C SER A 123 -6.09 -6.21 25.48
N ASN A 124 -5.06 -5.37 25.48
CA ASN A 124 -4.75 -4.35 24.47
C ASN A 124 -3.73 -4.81 23.43
N ILE A 125 -3.28 -6.07 23.47
CA ILE A 125 -2.36 -6.63 22.49
C ILE A 125 -3.12 -7.51 21.50
N PHE A 126 -2.97 -7.25 20.22
CA PHE A 126 -3.58 -8.01 19.10
C PHE A 126 -2.49 -8.64 18.28
N GLU A 127 -2.59 -9.95 18.10
CA GLU A 127 -1.53 -10.74 17.49
C GLU A 127 -1.59 -10.73 15.95
N ILE A 128 -0.41 -10.77 15.34
CA ILE A 128 -0.18 -11.05 13.93
C ILE A 128 0.56 -12.38 13.86
N SER A 129 0.20 -13.24 12.91
CA SER A 129 0.96 -14.48 12.67
C SER A 129 2.40 -14.17 12.26
N GLU A 130 3.36 -14.88 12.83
CA GLU A 130 4.79 -14.78 12.46
C GLU A 130 5.04 -15.14 10.99
N ASN A 131 4.20 -15.98 10.41
CA ASN A 131 4.32 -16.43 9.02
C ASN A 131 3.78 -15.45 7.99
N VAL A 132 3.13 -14.34 8.42
CA VAL A 132 2.58 -13.33 7.51
C VAL A 132 3.59 -12.20 7.31
N GLY A 133 4.05 -11.99 6.08
CA GLY A 133 4.89 -10.85 5.71
C GLY A 133 4.17 -9.51 5.87
N GLY A 134 4.90 -8.43 6.20
CA GLY A 134 4.32 -7.10 6.44
C GLY A 134 3.43 -6.61 5.30
N ARG A 135 3.89 -6.69 4.05
CA ARG A 135 3.15 -6.24 2.86
C ARG A 135 1.91 -7.08 2.51
N TYR A 136 1.80 -8.30 3.07
CA TYR A 136 0.62 -9.18 2.96
C TYR A 136 -0.26 -9.17 4.21
N SER A 137 0.05 -8.33 5.21
CA SER A 137 -0.58 -8.39 6.52
C SER A 137 -1.91 -7.67 6.66
N LEU A 138 -2.37 -6.99 5.62
CA LEU A 138 -3.60 -6.19 5.60
C LEU A 138 -4.83 -6.94 6.13
N TRP A 139 -4.92 -8.24 5.85
CA TRP A 139 -6.03 -9.14 6.21
C TRP A 139 -6.00 -9.63 7.67
N SER A 140 -4.93 -9.30 8.40
CA SER A 140 -4.71 -9.64 9.81
C SER A 140 -5.16 -8.53 10.76
N SER A 141 -4.73 -8.59 12.03
CA SER A 141 -4.93 -7.51 13.00
C SER A 141 -4.34 -6.15 12.57
N VAL A 142 -3.44 -6.11 11.57
CA VAL A 142 -2.93 -4.87 10.95
C VAL A 142 -4.07 -4.06 10.32
N GLY A 143 -5.11 -4.72 9.81
CA GLY A 143 -6.33 -4.08 9.29
C GLY A 143 -7.29 -3.57 10.37
N MET A 144 -6.90 -3.49 11.65
CA MET A 144 -7.78 -3.03 12.74
C MET A 144 -8.38 -1.66 12.47
N SER A 145 -7.60 -0.70 11.99
CA SER A 145 -8.09 0.65 11.66
C SER A 145 -9.17 0.61 10.57
N ILE A 146 -9.02 -0.25 9.57
CA ILE A 146 -10.01 -0.46 8.51
C ILE A 146 -11.28 -1.07 9.08
N PHE A 147 -11.13 -2.08 9.95
CA PHE A 147 -12.29 -2.74 10.59
C PHE A 147 -13.09 -1.75 11.44
N ILE A 148 -12.40 -0.90 12.20
CA ILE A 148 -13.06 0.17 12.98
C ILE A 148 -13.80 1.13 12.05
N GLY A 149 -13.18 1.57 10.96
CA GLY A 149 -13.76 2.52 10.01
C GLY A 149 -14.97 1.96 9.27
N LEU A 150 -14.86 0.77 8.71
CA LEU A 150 -15.92 0.14 7.91
C LEU A 150 -17.09 -0.39 8.75
N GLY A 151 -16.83 -0.76 10.00
CA GLY A 151 -17.76 -1.55 10.79
C GLY A 151 -17.86 -2.99 10.29
N GLU A 152 -18.58 -3.82 11.04
CA GLU A 152 -18.58 -5.27 10.83
C GLU A 152 -19.09 -5.71 9.44
N ASP A 153 -20.21 -5.15 8.99
CA ASP A 153 -20.86 -5.62 7.75
C ASP A 153 -20.02 -5.28 6.51
N ASN A 154 -19.51 -4.05 6.43
CA ASN A 154 -18.67 -3.64 5.30
C ASN A 154 -17.30 -4.30 5.35
N TYR A 155 -16.74 -4.53 6.55
CA TYR A 155 -15.49 -5.28 6.68
C TYR A 155 -15.64 -6.75 6.24
N LYS A 156 -16.76 -7.40 6.54
CA LYS A 156 -17.07 -8.74 6.02
C LYS A 156 -17.15 -8.75 4.49
N LYS A 157 -17.79 -7.72 3.87
CA LYS A 157 -17.84 -7.60 2.41
C LYS A 157 -16.44 -7.40 1.80
N PHE A 158 -15.59 -6.62 2.47
CA PHE A 158 -14.20 -6.41 2.07
C PHE A 158 -13.41 -7.74 2.08
N LEU A 159 -13.49 -8.51 3.17
CA LEU A 159 -12.87 -9.84 3.25
C LEU A 159 -13.46 -10.83 2.25
N LEU A 160 -14.76 -10.79 2.02
CA LEU A 160 -15.43 -11.65 1.03
C LEU A 160 -14.92 -11.36 -0.39
N GLY A 161 -14.72 -10.08 -0.73
CA GLY A 161 -14.15 -9.71 -2.03
C GLY A 161 -12.77 -10.30 -2.25
N ALA A 162 -11.88 -10.19 -1.25
CA ALA A 162 -10.57 -10.80 -1.32
C ALA A 162 -10.63 -12.32 -1.48
N ARG A 163 -11.43 -12.98 -0.65
CA ARG A 163 -11.64 -14.41 -0.71
C ARG A 163 -12.16 -14.85 -2.09
N THR A 164 -13.09 -14.10 -2.68
CA THR A 164 -13.62 -14.43 -4.02
C THR A 164 -12.53 -14.41 -5.08
N MET A 165 -11.60 -13.45 -5.01
CA MET A 165 -10.46 -13.39 -5.93
C MET A 165 -9.45 -14.52 -5.67
N ASP A 166 -9.22 -14.89 -4.41
CA ASP A 166 -8.36 -16.02 -4.07
C ASP A 166 -8.96 -17.34 -4.54
N GLU A 167 -10.27 -17.53 -4.38
CA GLU A 167 -10.99 -18.71 -4.91
C GLU A 167 -10.92 -18.76 -6.44
N HIS A 168 -11.02 -17.63 -7.14
CA HIS A 168 -10.80 -17.54 -8.58
C HIS A 168 -9.36 -17.91 -8.95
N PHE A 169 -8.35 -17.39 -8.24
CA PHE A 169 -6.94 -17.69 -8.50
C PHE A 169 -6.60 -19.18 -8.34
N ILE A 170 -7.22 -19.85 -7.36
CA ILE A 170 -6.93 -21.26 -7.05
C ILE A 170 -7.68 -22.23 -7.99
N ASN A 171 -8.91 -21.88 -8.39
CA ASN A 171 -9.80 -22.87 -9.01
C ASN A 171 -9.99 -22.68 -10.53
N GLU A 172 -9.70 -21.48 -11.08
CA GLU A 172 -9.89 -21.26 -12.52
C GLU A 172 -8.75 -21.86 -13.34
N GLU A 173 -9.12 -22.36 -14.51
CA GLU A 173 -8.16 -22.80 -15.53
C GLU A 173 -7.29 -21.63 -15.99
N VAL A 174 -6.04 -21.89 -16.39
CA VAL A 174 -5.03 -20.87 -16.72
C VAL A 174 -5.55 -19.85 -17.73
N GLU A 175 -6.28 -20.27 -18.73
CA GLU A 175 -6.82 -19.44 -19.81
C GLU A 175 -7.88 -18.43 -19.35
N ASN A 176 -8.49 -18.67 -18.21
CA ASN A 176 -9.51 -17.82 -17.60
C ASN A 176 -9.05 -17.18 -16.29
N ASN A 177 -7.85 -17.54 -15.80
CA ASN A 177 -7.33 -17.12 -14.50
C ASN A 177 -6.71 -15.72 -14.62
N ILE A 178 -7.45 -14.70 -14.24
CA ILE A 178 -7.04 -13.30 -14.39
C ILE A 178 -5.68 -13.01 -13.72
N PRO A 179 -5.41 -13.37 -12.46
CA PRO A 179 -4.10 -13.17 -11.83
C PRO A 179 -2.96 -13.85 -12.60
N ILE A 180 -3.15 -15.08 -13.08
CA ILE A 180 -2.11 -15.82 -13.84
C ILE A 180 -1.87 -15.15 -15.18
N ILE A 181 -2.91 -14.78 -15.92
CA ILE A 181 -2.78 -14.08 -17.21
C ILE A 181 -1.99 -12.77 -17.03
N LEU A 182 -2.33 -11.98 -16.02
CA LEU A 182 -1.64 -10.72 -15.76
C LEU A 182 -0.19 -10.92 -15.30
N ALA A 183 0.10 -11.98 -14.54
CA ALA A 183 1.47 -12.37 -14.18
C ALA A 183 2.28 -12.78 -15.41
N LEU A 184 1.71 -13.58 -16.32
CA LEU A 184 2.35 -13.96 -17.59
C LEU A 184 2.62 -12.74 -18.47
N LEU A 185 1.67 -11.80 -18.58
CA LEU A 185 1.86 -10.53 -19.29
C LEU A 185 2.97 -9.69 -18.67
N ARG A 186 3.08 -9.66 -17.33
CA ARG A 186 4.17 -8.97 -16.63
C ARG A 186 5.52 -9.56 -16.97
N ILE A 187 5.65 -10.89 -16.92
CA ILE A 187 6.87 -11.60 -17.31
C ILE A 187 7.20 -11.39 -18.80
N TRP A 188 6.21 -11.48 -19.65
CA TRP A 188 6.39 -11.21 -21.08
C TRP A 188 6.97 -9.81 -21.32
N ASN A 189 6.38 -8.81 -20.72
CA ASN A 189 6.87 -7.43 -20.81
C ASN A 189 8.28 -7.29 -20.22
N ARG A 190 8.51 -7.84 -19.03
CA ARG A 190 9.77 -7.67 -18.30
C ARG A 190 10.95 -8.41 -18.93
N ASN A 191 10.76 -9.68 -19.30
CA ASN A 191 11.84 -10.58 -19.66
C ASN A 191 12.01 -10.74 -21.17
N PHE A 192 10.95 -10.65 -21.95
CA PHE A 192 11.00 -10.87 -23.39
C PHE A 192 10.99 -9.57 -24.19
N LEU A 193 10.29 -8.53 -23.68
CA LEU A 193 10.23 -7.22 -24.35
C LEU A 193 11.13 -6.17 -23.67
N ASN A 194 11.89 -6.56 -22.66
CA ASN A 194 12.86 -5.72 -21.93
C ASN A 194 12.26 -4.40 -21.41
N ARG A 195 11.01 -4.45 -20.89
CA ARG A 195 10.32 -3.29 -20.31
C ARG A 195 10.58 -3.26 -18.81
N ASN A 196 11.36 -2.27 -18.37
CA ASN A 196 11.92 -2.24 -17.01
C ASN A 196 10.96 -1.72 -15.96
N ASN A 197 9.84 -1.15 -16.36
CA ASN A 197 8.88 -0.52 -15.45
C ASN A 197 7.45 -0.92 -15.82
N HIS A 198 6.51 -0.67 -14.89
CA HIS A 198 5.09 -0.92 -15.05
C HIS A 198 4.32 0.19 -14.34
N CYS A 199 3.48 0.90 -15.07
CA CYS A 199 2.74 2.04 -14.57
C CYS A 199 1.33 1.60 -14.13
N ILE A 200 0.83 2.12 -13.00
CA ILE A 200 -0.53 1.88 -12.52
C ILE A 200 -1.26 3.22 -12.45
N VAL A 201 -2.33 3.36 -13.22
CA VAL A 201 -3.08 4.62 -13.36
C VAL A 201 -4.55 4.42 -12.98
N PRO A 202 -4.91 4.62 -11.70
CA PRO A 202 -6.30 4.56 -11.28
C PRO A 202 -7.08 5.80 -11.75
N TYR A 203 -8.13 5.61 -12.54
CA TYR A 203 -9.07 6.67 -12.90
C TYR A 203 -10.15 6.80 -11.82
N THR A 204 -9.69 7.03 -10.59
CA THR A 204 -10.52 7.32 -9.42
C THR A 204 -9.63 7.83 -8.28
N ASP A 205 -9.95 8.99 -7.71
CA ASP A 205 -9.18 9.61 -6.62
C ASP A 205 -9.11 8.73 -5.36
N ASN A 206 -10.12 7.89 -5.17
CA ASN A 206 -10.17 6.99 -4.03
C ASN A 206 -8.99 5.99 -4.00
N LEU A 207 -8.42 5.66 -5.18
CA LEU A 207 -7.28 4.75 -5.30
C LEU A 207 -5.94 5.47 -5.46
N SER A 208 -5.84 6.76 -5.09
CA SER A 208 -4.58 7.52 -5.21
C SER A 208 -3.39 6.93 -4.43
N LYS A 209 -3.64 6.07 -3.45
CA LYS A 209 -2.59 5.38 -2.67
C LYS A 209 -2.28 3.97 -3.17
N LEU A 210 -3.01 3.47 -4.17
CA LEU A 210 -2.80 2.13 -4.71
C LEU A 210 -1.43 1.98 -5.40
N PRO A 211 -0.93 2.92 -6.22
CA PRO A 211 0.40 2.79 -6.81
C PRO A 211 1.51 2.66 -5.76
N ALA A 212 1.47 3.46 -4.70
CA ALA A 212 2.46 3.42 -3.63
C ALA A 212 2.41 2.11 -2.82
N TRP A 213 1.21 1.56 -2.58
CA TRP A 213 1.04 0.25 -1.96
C TRP A 213 1.57 -0.87 -2.88
N ALA A 214 1.24 -0.82 -4.16
CA ALA A 214 1.70 -1.80 -5.14
C ALA A 214 3.22 -1.78 -5.34
N GLN A 215 3.87 -0.62 -5.17
CA GLN A 215 5.34 -0.52 -5.16
C GLN A 215 5.95 -1.43 -4.09
N GLN A 216 5.48 -1.34 -2.86
CA GLN A 216 5.99 -2.21 -1.81
C GLN A 216 5.62 -3.66 -2.09
N LEU A 217 4.37 -3.94 -2.44
CA LEU A 217 3.91 -5.29 -2.71
C LEU A 217 4.79 -5.99 -3.75
N GLU A 218 5.00 -5.40 -4.90
CA GLU A 218 5.74 -6.02 -6.00
C GLU A 218 7.26 -5.94 -5.81
N MET A 219 7.81 -4.75 -5.54
CA MET A 219 9.25 -4.55 -5.57
C MET A 219 9.96 -5.15 -4.36
N GLU A 220 9.31 -5.20 -3.19
CA GLU A 220 9.85 -5.87 -2.01
C GLU A 220 9.70 -7.40 -2.13
N SER A 221 8.63 -7.89 -2.76
CA SER A 221 8.41 -9.32 -2.98
C SER A 221 9.34 -9.88 -4.05
N ASN A 222 9.37 -9.27 -5.22
CA ASN A 222 9.97 -9.80 -6.42
C ASN A 222 11.27 -9.10 -6.86
N GLY A 223 11.68 -8.03 -6.16
CA GLY A 223 12.95 -7.35 -6.38
C GLY A 223 14.14 -8.17 -5.87
N LYS A 224 14.36 -9.34 -6.46
CA LYS A 224 15.37 -10.32 -6.04
C LYS A 224 16.46 -10.51 -7.10
N SER A 225 17.65 -10.90 -6.67
CA SER A 225 18.79 -11.23 -7.53
C SER A 225 19.12 -12.72 -7.57
N VAL A 226 18.48 -13.52 -6.71
CA VAL A 226 18.70 -14.96 -6.60
C VAL A 226 17.37 -15.72 -6.61
N ASP A 227 17.40 -16.95 -7.07
CA ASP A 227 16.26 -17.86 -7.00
C ASP A 227 16.06 -18.43 -5.59
N ILE A 228 15.03 -19.26 -5.41
CA ILE A 228 14.70 -19.89 -4.12
C ILE A 228 15.83 -20.80 -3.58
N ASN A 229 16.76 -21.23 -4.40
CA ASN A 229 17.91 -22.05 -4.04
C ASN A 229 19.20 -21.21 -3.84
N GLY A 230 19.14 -19.90 -3.99
CA GLY A 230 20.27 -18.97 -3.87
C GLY A 230 21.12 -18.84 -5.12
N ALA A 231 20.72 -19.41 -6.26
CA ALA A 231 21.44 -19.22 -7.53
C ALA A 231 21.09 -17.86 -8.16
N THR A 232 22.09 -17.19 -8.73
CA THR A 232 21.89 -15.89 -9.40
C THR A 232 20.89 -16.02 -10.56
N LEU A 233 19.91 -15.12 -10.59
CA LEU A 233 18.92 -15.08 -11.66
C LEU A 233 19.58 -14.76 -13.00
N LYS A 234 19.16 -15.49 -14.06
CA LYS A 234 19.60 -15.24 -15.42
C LYS A 234 18.90 -14.08 -16.10
N MET A 235 17.73 -13.73 -15.61
CA MET A 235 16.90 -12.61 -16.10
C MET A 235 16.41 -11.80 -14.90
N PRO A 236 16.25 -10.47 -15.03
CA PRO A 236 15.75 -9.64 -13.95
C PRO A 236 14.28 -9.99 -13.62
N ALA A 237 13.99 -10.14 -12.35
CA ALA A 237 12.63 -10.21 -11.85
C ALA A 237 12.02 -8.79 -11.73
N SER A 238 10.91 -8.62 -11.09
CA SER A 238 10.19 -7.38 -10.78
C SER A 238 10.44 -6.16 -11.70
N PRO A 239 9.43 -5.59 -12.34
CA PRO A 239 9.53 -4.25 -12.90
C PRO A 239 9.54 -3.19 -11.77
N ILE A 240 9.97 -1.98 -12.09
CA ILE A 240 9.75 -0.81 -11.23
C ILE A 240 8.26 -0.45 -11.31
N ILE A 241 7.55 -0.48 -10.18
CA ILE A 241 6.15 -0.07 -10.10
C ILE A 241 6.07 1.41 -9.77
N TRP A 242 5.25 2.15 -10.52
CA TRP A 242 5.01 3.57 -10.31
C TRP A 242 3.63 3.96 -10.84
N GLY A 243 3.19 5.17 -10.58
CA GLY A 243 1.93 5.67 -11.12
C GLY A 243 1.30 6.78 -10.28
N GLU A 244 0.20 7.31 -10.78
CA GLU A 244 -0.60 8.36 -10.16
C GLU A 244 -2.04 8.25 -10.70
N VAL A 245 -2.99 8.95 -10.05
CA VAL A 245 -4.40 8.97 -10.51
C VAL A 245 -4.58 9.54 -11.90
N GLY A 246 -5.51 8.98 -12.62
CA GLY A 246 -5.81 9.08 -14.03
C GLY A 246 -5.71 10.45 -14.67
N THR A 247 -6.66 11.38 -14.51
CA THR A 247 -6.57 12.66 -15.24
C THR A 247 -5.38 13.51 -14.77
N ASN A 248 -4.98 13.47 -13.49
CA ASN A 248 -3.80 14.17 -13.00
C ASN A 248 -2.52 13.67 -13.68
N ALA A 249 -2.39 12.35 -13.83
CA ALA A 249 -1.26 11.71 -14.51
C ALA A 249 -1.09 12.21 -15.95
N GLN A 250 -2.20 12.49 -16.67
CA GLN A 250 -2.17 13.04 -18.02
C GLN A 250 -1.47 14.39 -18.09
N HIS A 251 -1.57 15.19 -17.02
CA HIS A 251 -0.93 16.50 -16.89
C HIS A 251 0.44 16.44 -16.19
N SER A 252 0.97 15.24 -15.96
CA SER A 252 2.27 15.04 -15.31
C SER A 252 3.23 14.25 -16.22
N PHE A 253 3.00 12.97 -16.43
CA PHE A 253 3.96 12.09 -17.09
C PHE A 253 3.45 11.37 -18.36
N PHE A 254 2.24 11.63 -18.83
CA PHE A 254 1.75 11.01 -20.06
C PHE A 254 2.54 11.42 -21.30
N GLN A 255 3.19 12.59 -21.29
CA GLN A 255 4.16 12.96 -22.32
C GLN A 255 5.23 11.85 -22.49
N PHE A 256 5.79 11.37 -21.39
CA PHE A 256 6.75 10.27 -21.40
C PHE A 256 6.11 8.95 -21.89
N LEU A 257 4.90 8.64 -21.41
CA LEU A 257 4.19 7.43 -21.82
C LEU A 257 3.91 7.38 -23.32
N HIS A 258 3.59 8.51 -23.95
CA HIS A 258 3.28 8.60 -25.38
C HIS A 258 4.51 8.70 -26.29
N GLN A 259 5.51 9.50 -25.91
CA GLN A 259 6.63 9.87 -26.79
C GLN A 259 8.00 9.51 -26.23
N GLY A 260 8.12 9.07 -24.97
CA GLY A 260 9.39 8.57 -24.43
C GLY A 260 9.91 7.37 -25.21
N LEU A 261 11.22 7.18 -25.27
CA LEU A 261 11.82 6.01 -25.95
C LEU A 261 11.54 4.72 -25.19
N GLU A 262 11.46 4.78 -23.86
CA GLU A 262 11.09 3.65 -23.04
C GLU A 262 9.60 3.38 -23.11
N VAL A 263 9.22 2.11 -23.23
CA VAL A 263 7.83 1.67 -23.23
C VAL A 263 7.47 1.13 -21.86
N SER A 264 6.49 1.78 -21.23
CA SER A 264 5.93 1.36 -19.95
C SER A 264 4.59 0.66 -20.19
N PRO A 265 4.45 -0.63 -19.87
CA PRO A 265 3.13 -1.23 -19.74
C PRO A 265 2.30 -0.51 -18.68
N ILE A 266 1.00 -0.37 -18.92
CA ILE A 266 0.12 0.42 -18.05
C ILE A 266 -1.10 -0.40 -17.63
N ASP A 267 -1.40 -0.43 -16.33
CA ASP A 267 -2.69 -0.83 -15.82
C ASP A 267 -3.58 0.41 -15.64
N ILE A 268 -4.64 0.50 -16.41
CA ILE A 268 -5.67 1.53 -16.30
C ILE A 268 -6.82 0.96 -15.48
N LEU A 269 -7.01 1.49 -14.28
CA LEU A 269 -7.99 1.00 -13.32
C LEU A 269 -9.19 1.94 -13.29
N VAL A 270 -10.39 1.44 -13.62
CA VAL A 270 -11.55 2.33 -13.73
C VAL A 270 -12.85 1.68 -13.26
N PRO A 271 -13.54 2.26 -12.25
CA PRO A 271 -14.90 1.86 -11.91
C PRO A 271 -15.85 2.33 -13.02
N ARG A 272 -16.77 1.45 -13.46
CA ARG A 272 -17.73 1.78 -14.53
C ARG A 272 -18.82 2.74 -14.09
N LYS A 273 -19.11 2.81 -12.79
CA LYS A 273 -20.10 3.69 -12.19
C LYS A 273 -19.49 4.57 -11.09
N PRO A 274 -20.00 5.78 -10.89
CA PRO A 274 -19.64 6.60 -9.76
C PRO A 274 -20.08 5.91 -8.47
N LEU A 275 -19.45 6.28 -7.34
CA LEU A 275 -19.84 5.74 -6.04
C LEU A 275 -21.26 6.22 -5.67
N SER A 276 -22.24 5.31 -5.71
CA SER A 276 -23.66 5.61 -5.48
C SER A 276 -23.94 6.23 -4.11
N LEU A 277 -23.13 5.84 -3.11
CA LEU A 277 -23.27 6.29 -1.71
C LEU A 277 -23.08 7.81 -1.53
N ILE A 278 -22.23 8.44 -2.36
CA ILE A 278 -21.90 9.88 -2.29
C ILE A 278 -22.21 10.60 -3.60
N TYR A 279 -23.07 10.00 -4.42
CA TYR A 279 -23.41 10.56 -5.72
C TYR A 279 -24.10 11.91 -5.59
N PHE A 280 -23.57 12.90 -6.28
CA PHE A 280 -24.18 14.22 -6.39
C PHE A 280 -24.88 14.36 -7.75
N LYS A 281 -26.18 14.65 -7.74
CA LYS A 281 -26.95 14.86 -8.96
C LYS A 281 -26.34 16.01 -9.78
N GLY A 282 -25.95 15.73 -11.02
CA GLY A 282 -25.22 16.65 -11.89
C GLY A 282 -23.74 16.32 -12.08
N SER A 283 -23.18 15.35 -11.33
CA SER A 283 -21.82 14.87 -11.51
C SER A 283 -21.69 13.68 -12.48
N GLU A 284 -22.79 13.27 -13.13
CA GLU A 284 -22.81 12.17 -14.09
C GLU A 284 -21.83 12.36 -15.23
N LYS A 285 -21.82 13.56 -15.81
CA LYS A 285 -20.90 13.92 -16.89
C LYS A 285 -19.43 13.89 -16.48
N ASN A 286 -19.12 14.21 -15.23
CA ASN A 286 -17.75 14.13 -14.75
C ASN A 286 -17.24 12.70 -14.76
N HIS A 287 -18.08 11.74 -14.32
CA HIS A 287 -17.71 10.32 -14.36
C HIS A 287 -17.63 9.81 -15.80
N GLU A 288 -18.56 10.21 -16.67
CA GLU A 288 -18.53 9.88 -18.10
C GLU A 288 -17.22 10.39 -18.76
N TYR A 289 -16.83 11.64 -18.49
CA TYR A 289 -15.55 12.17 -18.97
C TYR A 289 -14.35 11.42 -18.41
N LEU A 290 -14.42 10.94 -17.17
CA LEU A 290 -13.36 10.12 -16.57
C LEU A 290 -13.19 8.80 -17.33
N LEU A 291 -14.30 8.11 -17.67
CA LEU A 291 -14.30 6.89 -18.47
C LEU A 291 -13.77 7.14 -19.88
N ILE A 292 -14.27 8.20 -20.54
CA ILE A 292 -13.83 8.58 -21.90
C ILE A 292 -12.32 8.83 -21.91
N ASN A 293 -11.79 9.58 -20.92
CA ASN A 293 -10.35 9.83 -20.82
C ASN A 293 -9.56 8.52 -20.64
N ALA A 294 -10.00 7.61 -19.77
CA ALA A 294 -9.33 6.32 -19.55
C ALA A 294 -9.23 5.52 -20.86
N ILE A 295 -10.35 5.39 -21.59
CA ILE A 295 -10.40 4.66 -22.85
C ILE A 295 -9.60 5.37 -23.94
N ALA A 296 -9.72 6.70 -24.06
CA ALA A 296 -9.01 7.48 -25.06
C ALA A 296 -7.49 7.38 -24.90
N GLN A 297 -7.00 7.36 -23.65
CA GLN A 297 -5.57 7.18 -23.39
C GLN A 297 -5.09 5.77 -23.76
N ALA A 298 -5.86 4.73 -23.43
CA ALA A 298 -5.53 3.37 -23.86
C ALA A 298 -5.47 3.24 -25.38
N GLU A 299 -6.46 3.80 -26.07
CA GLU A 299 -6.54 3.78 -27.55
C GLU A 299 -5.37 4.56 -28.18
N ALA A 300 -5.08 5.78 -27.70
CA ALA A 300 -3.99 6.59 -28.21
C ALA A 300 -2.61 5.94 -27.98
N LEU A 301 -2.41 5.27 -26.85
CA LEU A 301 -1.19 4.50 -26.56
C LEU A 301 -1.04 3.31 -27.49
N ALA A 302 -2.13 2.63 -27.84
CA ALA A 302 -2.13 1.47 -28.71
C ALA A 302 -1.90 1.87 -30.17
N THR A 303 -2.65 2.85 -30.69
CA THR A 303 -2.70 3.19 -32.11
C THR A 303 -1.61 4.17 -32.53
N GLY A 304 -1.27 5.13 -31.66
CA GLY A 304 -0.39 6.23 -32.04
C GLY A 304 -0.99 7.17 -33.07
N SER A 305 -0.14 8.06 -33.63
CA SER A 305 -0.49 8.95 -34.72
C SER A 305 0.77 9.49 -35.40
N VAL A 306 0.77 9.63 -36.71
CA VAL A 306 1.91 10.14 -37.49
C VAL A 306 1.54 11.48 -38.13
N ASP A 307 2.36 12.50 -37.87
CA ASP A 307 2.30 13.79 -38.56
C ASP A 307 3.48 13.86 -39.52
N LEU A 308 3.20 13.90 -40.84
CA LEU A 308 4.23 13.90 -41.87
C LEU A 308 4.97 15.26 -41.98
N ILE A 309 4.39 16.32 -41.44
CA ILE A 309 4.93 17.70 -41.49
C ILE A 309 5.76 18.02 -40.26
N ASN A 310 5.25 17.64 -39.08
CA ASN A 310 5.86 17.97 -37.81
C ASN A 310 6.14 16.71 -36.98
N GLN A 311 7.37 16.22 -37.04
CA GLN A 311 7.78 15.01 -36.34
C GLN A 311 7.62 15.09 -34.80
N ASN A 312 7.60 16.30 -34.22
CA ASN A 312 7.34 16.47 -32.77
C ASN A 312 5.91 16.07 -32.37
N LYS A 313 5.01 15.91 -33.34
CA LYS A 313 3.64 15.43 -33.12
C LYS A 313 3.45 13.94 -33.41
N ASN A 314 4.53 13.20 -33.59
CA ASN A 314 4.45 11.77 -33.80
C ASN A 314 4.30 11.02 -32.49
N PHE A 315 3.35 10.11 -32.49
CA PHE A 315 3.07 9.18 -31.42
C PHE A 315 3.26 7.76 -31.98
N LEU A 316 4.23 7.03 -31.45
CA LEU A 316 4.64 5.75 -32.05
C LEU A 316 3.56 4.66 -31.96
N GLY A 317 2.67 4.74 -30.96
CA GLY A 317 1.73 3.64 -30.69
C GLY A 317 2.43 2.37 -30.19
N GLY A 318 1.72 1.25 -30.23
CA GLY A 318 2.23 -0.05 -29.80
C GLY A 318 2.63 -0.11 -28.32
N ARG A 319 2.07 0.77 -27.51
CA ARG A 319 2.31 0.87 -26.06
C ARG A 319 1.21 0.11 -25.33
N PRO A 320 1.54 -1.00 -24.65
CA PRO A 320 0.53 -1.88 -24.08
C PRO A 320 -0.13 -1.26 -22.88
N SER A 321 -1.45 -1.41 -22.83
CA SER A 321 -2.24 -1.11 -21.65
C SER A 321 -3.20 -2.25 -21.34
N THR A 322 -3.49 -2.43 -20.05
CA THR A 322 -4.53 -3.33 -19.55
C THR A 322 -5.59 -2.49 -18.87
N ILE A 323 -6.85 -2.59 -19.31
CA ILE A 323 -7.97 -1.94 -18.63
C ILE A 323 -8.56 -2.94 -17.63
N ILE A 324 -8.45 -2.63 -16.35
CA ILE A 324 -9.07 -3.37 -15.27
C ILE A 324 -10.27 -2.56 -14.78
N SER A 325 -11.47 -3.10 -15.01
CA SER A 325 -12.70 -2.40 -14.66
C SER A 325 -13.64 -3.23 -13.79
N TRP A 326 -14.35 -2.55 -12.94
CA TRP A 326 -15.37 -3.13 -12.05
C TRP A 326 -16.57 -2.19 -11.98
N GLU A 327 -17.66 -2.63 -11.36
CA GLU A 327 -18.90 -1.87 -11.37
C GLU A 327 -18.76 -0.54 -10.60
N GLU A 328 -18.40 -0.60 -9.30
CA GLU A 328 -18.37 0.52 -8.37
C GLU A 328 -17.35 0.27 -7.27
N ASN A 329 -16.76 1.32 -6.69
CA ASN A 329 -15.85 1.24 -5.55
C ASN A 329 -16.58 0.86 -4.26
N THR A 330 -16.80 -0.42 -4.05
CA THR A 330 -17.39 -0.98 -2.83
C THR A 330 -16.36 -1.70 -1.97
N PRO A 331 -16.63 -1.98 -0.70
CA PRO A 331 -15.74 -2.82 0.11
C PRO A 331 -15.43 -4.17 -0.57
N PHE A 332 -16.41 -4.80 -1.21
CA PHE A 332 -16.23 -6.05 -1.95
C PHE A 332 -15.28 -5.90 -3.13
N SER A 333 -15.52 -4.94 -4.02
CA SER A 333 -14.69 -4.74 -5.22
C SER A 333 -13.26 -4.31 -4.89
N ILE A 334 -13.06 -3.49 -3.85
CA ILE A 334 -11.73 -3.11 -3.38
C ILE A 334 -11.00 -4.30 -2.75
N GLY A 335 -11.70 -5.16 -2.00
CA GLY A 335 -11.13 -6.42 -1.52
C GLY A 335 -10.65 -7.32 -2.66
N MET A 336 -11.47 -7.50 -3.72
CA MET A 336 -11.07 -8.24 -4.92
C MET A 336 -9.83 -7.63 -5.61
N LEU A 337 -9.80 -6.30 -5.77
CA LEU A 337 -8.70 -5.61 -6.44
C LEU A 337 -7.37 -5.79 -5.72
N ILE A 338 -7.37 -5.71 -4.39
CA ILE A 338 -6.17 -5.91 -3.58
C ILE A 338 -5.68 -7.35 -3.73
N ALA A 339 -6.55 -8.34 -3.54
CA ALA A 339 -6.19 -9.74 -3.69
C ALA A 339 -5.73 -10.07 -5.13
N LEU A 340 -6.30 -9.41 -6.15
CA LEU A 340 -5.82 -9.52 -7.52
C LEU A 340 -4.33 -9.17 -7.64
N TYR A 341 -3.90 -8.01 -7.12
CA TYR A 341 -2.50 -7.59 -7.16
C TYR A 341 -1.60 -8.47 -6.30
N GLU A 342 -2.06 -8.93 -5.13
CA GLU A 342 -1.33 -9.90 -4.30
C GLU A 342 -1.10 -11.20 -5.08
N ASN A 343 -2.13 -11.75 -5.71
CA ASN A 343 -2.06 -12.98 -6.48
C ASN A 343 -1.20 -12.85 -7.76
N ILE A 344 -1.24 -11.70 -8.46
CA ILE A 344 -0.32 -11.41 -9.58
C ILE A 344 1.13 -11.45 -9.09
N THR A 345 1.42 -10.81 -7.96
CA THR A 345 2.76 -10.75 -7.39
C THR A 345 3.27 -12.13 -6.97
N ILE A 346 2.42 -12.93 -6.33
CA ILE A 346 2.73 -14.31 -5.92
C ILE A 346 2.96 -15.20 -7.15
N ALA A 347 2.05 -15.17 -8.12
CA ALA A 347 2.18 -15.95 -9.36
C ALA A 347 3.46 -15.58 -10.13
N SER A 348 3.77 -14.28 -10.23
CA SER A 348 5.00 -13.81 -10.85
C SER A 348 6.24 -14.34 -10.13
N GLY A 349 6.24 -14.35 -8.80
CA GLY A 349 7.33 -14.89 -7.99
C GLY A 349 7.56 -16.39 -8.21
N PHE A 350 6.50 -17.17 -8.30
CA PHE A 350 6.60 -18.60 -8.66
C PHE A 350 7.18 -18.80 -10.05
N LEU A 351 6.73 -18.02 -11.04
CA LEU A 351 7.23 -18.10 -12.40
C LEU A 351 8.70 -17.69 -12.54
N TRP A 352 9.17 -16.75 -11.71
CA TRP A 352 10.61 -16.41 -11.61
C TRP A 352 11.40 -17.35 -10.70
N ASN A 353 10.75 -18.31 -10.04
CA ASN A 353 11.36 -19.23 -9.09
C ASN A 353 12.07 -18.51 -7.93
N ILE A 354 11.46 -17.45 -7.38
CA ILE A 354 12.03 -16.63 -6.31
C ILE A 354 11.19 -16.72 -5.03
N ASN A 355 11.78 -16.36 -3.88
CA ASN A 355 11.03 -16.22 -2.64
C ASN A 355 10.41 -14.82 -2.53
N SER A 356 9.11 -14.70 -2.80
CA SER A 356 8.35 -13.45 -2.70
C SER A 356 8.00 -13.04 -1.26
N PHE A 357 8.39 -13.81 -0.24
CA PHE A 357 7.92 -13.61 1.14
C PHE A 357 9.00 -13.13 2.11
N ASP A 358 10.25 -13.01 1.68
CA ASP A 358 11.34 -12.39 2.44
C ASP A 358 11.70 -10.97 1.94
N GLN A 359 12.59 -10.26 2.65
CA GLN A 359 13.03 -8.91 2.32
C GLN A 359 14.44 -8.60 2.86
N TRP A 360 15.41 -9.45 2.61
CA TRP A 360 16.79 -9.30 3.11
C TRP A 360 17.46 -7.99 2.71
N GLY A 361 17.05 -7.41 1.56
CA GLY A 361 17.60 -6.17 1.02
C GLY A 361 17.45 -4.94 1.93
N VAL A 362 16.51 -4.95 2.89
CA VAL A 362 16.31 -3.83 3.82
C VAL A 362 17.09 -3.97 5.14
N GLU A 363 17.77 -5.10 5.39
CA GLU A 363 18.42 -5.35 6.68
C GLU A 363 19.79 -4.67 6.81
N LEU A 364 20.55 -4.55 5.71
CA LEU A 364 21.86 -3.93 5.73
C LEU A 364 21.80 -2.45 6.17
N GLY A 365 20.84 -1.69 5.63
CA GLY A 365 20.63 -0.28 6.01
C GLY A 365 20.35 -0.11 7.50
N LYS A 366 19.51 -0.97 8.08
CA LYS A 366 19.22 -0.96 9.53
C LYS A 366 20.46 -1.26 10.37
N THR A 367 21.25 -2.24 9.94
CA THR A 367 22.51 -2.59 10.60
C THR A 367 23.49 -1.41 10.62
N ILE A 368 23.63 -0.73 9.48
CA ILE A 368 24.50 0.45 9.37
C ILE A 368 23.94 1.62 10.21
N ALA A 369 22.63 1.87 10.18
CA ALA A 369 22.02 2.91 10.99
C ALA A 369 22.25 2.70 12.49
N ASN A 370 22.13 1.46 12.98
CA ASN A 370 22.44 1.11 14.37
C ASN A 370 23.92 1.32 14.72
N LYS A 371 24.85 0.98 13.80
CA LYS A 371 26.29 1.26 14.00
C LYS A 371 26.53 2.76 14.12
N ILE A 372 25.99 3.58 13.23
CA ILE A 372 26.13 5.04 13.26
C ILE A 372 25.54 5.63 14.54
N SER A 373 24.40 5.12 15.00
CA SER A 373 23.74 5.57 16.23
C SER A 373 24.63 5.33 17.46
N ASN A 374 25.39 4.23 17.48
CA ASN A 374 26.27 3.85 18.57
C ASN A 374 27.64 4.56 18.47
N ASP A 375 28.19 4.70 17.27
CA ASP A 375 29.48 5.37 17.02
C ASP A 375 29.46 6.11 15.68
N LYS A 376 29.38 7.45 15.75
CA LYS A 376 29.39 8.33 14.55
C LYS A 376 30.75 8.33 13.83
N ASN A 377 31.79 7.88 14.47
CA ASN A 377 33.17 7.82 13.94
C ASN A 377 33.58 6.40 13.54
N ASP A 378 32.64 5.47 13.47
CA ASP A 378 32.91 4.08 13.08
C ASP A 378 33.84 4.05 11.85
N LYS A 379 34.92 3.28 11.95
CA LYS A 379 35.97 3.17 10.93
C LYS A 379 35.43 2.64 9.58
N ASP A 380 34.38 1.85 9.62
CA ASP A 380 33.76 1.24 8.44
C ASP A 380 32.91 2.22 7.62
N LEU A 381 32.65 3.43 8.14
CA LEU A 381 31.92 4.46 7.41
C LEU A 381 32.76 5.08 6.29
N THR A 382 32.13 5.35 5.17
CA THR A 382 32.76 6.07 4.06
C THR A 382 33.21 7.48 4.47
N PRO A 383 34.25 8.07 3.84
CA PRO A 383 34.62 9.44 4.11
C PRO A 383 33.51 10.45 3.94
N ALA A 384 32.63 10.25 2.95
CA ALA A 384 31.48 11.12 2.73
C ALA A 384 30.48 11.07 3.90
N ALA A 385 30.18 9.88 4.44
CA ALA A 385 29.31 9.73 5.60
C ALA A 385 29.89 10.40 6.84
N LYS A 386 31.21 10.19 7.12
CA LYS A 386 31.90 10.83 8.24
C LYS A 386 31.86 12.35 8.12
N ASN A 387 32.15 12.89 6.94
CA ASN A 387 32.11 14.33 6.70
C ASN A 387 30.72 14.92 6.96
N PHE A 388 29.67 14.28 6.48
CA PHE A 388 28.27 14.70 6.70
C PHE A 388 27.91 14.70 8.19
N LEU A 389 28.29 13.65 8.93
CA LEU A 389 27.96 13.51 10.35
C LEU A 389 28.70 14.53 11.23
N ASN A 390 29.90 14.97 10.83
CA ASN A 390 30.72 15.97 11.53
C ASN A 390 30.27 17.42 11.27
N GLN A 391 29.38 17.66 10.30
CA GLN A 391 28.80 18.99 10.01
C GLN A 391 27.60 19.34 10.88
N ARG A 392 27.20 18.48 11.84
CA ARG A 392 26.06 18.70 12.75
C ARG A 392 26.44 19.32 14.06
#